data_730413d07f3df9a8c0703d3f416abda3
#
_entry.id   730413d07f3df9a8c0703d3f416abda3
#
_cell.length_a   1.000
_cell.length_b   1.000
_cell.length_c   1.000
_cell.angle_alpha   90.00
_cell.angle_beta   90.00
_cell.angle_gamma   90.00
#
_symmetry.space_group_name_H-M   'P 1'
#
loop_
_entity.id
_entity.type
_entity.pdbx_description
1 polymer ?
#
loop_
_entity_poly.entity_id
_entity_poly.type
_entity_poly.pdbx_seq_one_letter_code
_entity_poly.pdbx_strand_id
1 'polypeptide(L)'
;MQNNGFLNANVETRTNIHKINKIDIPYILTPGKKCHINNITYDIQDDNIEKKLDVIYPKEKRIKAGAVFSINSLEQERRIITSALTNNGYYHFHKNFISYTADSIPGKELVDLILHIAKYEKPGVKTDTLHTCYKINNIIYSSTEGDRIPLRANVLKENTWLEEGKPFSSEMLKRTYNSLGKLQAVKYTNIQFKEAGEGLLDCNIR
;
A
#
# COMPACT_ATOMS: atom_id res chain seq x y z
N MET A 1 -8.24 -11.31 -18.49
CA MET A 1 -9.71 -11.44 -18.34
C MET A 1 -10.08 -11.84 -16.93
N GLN A 2 -9.51 -12.89 -16.34
CA GLN A 2 -9.80 -13.31 -14.96
C GLN A 2 -9.62 -12.19 -13.94
N ASN A 3 -8.57 -11.37 -14.06
CA ASN A 3 -8.31 -10.20 -13.18
C ASN A 3 -9.42 -9.13 -13.20
N ASN A 4 -10.32 -9.18 -14.18
CA ASN A 4 -11.42 -8.23 -14.38
C ASN A 4 -12.80 -8.88 -14.14
N GLY A 5 -12.84 -9.97 -13.37
CA GLY A 5 -14.07 -10.64 -12.96
C GLY A 5 -14.58 -11.75 -13.90
N PHE A 6 -13.90 -12.04 -14.99
CA PHE A 6 -14.26 -13.14 -15.87
C PHE A 6 -13.54 -14.43 -15.45
N LEU A 7 -13.91 -15.00 -14.30
CA LEU A 7 -13.22 -16.16 -13.73
C LEU A 7 -13.32 -17.40 -14.62
N ASN A 8 -14.42 -17.56 -15.35
CA ASN A 8 -14.69 -18.68 -16.25
C ASN A 8 -14.28 -18.39 -17.70
N ALA A 9 -13.40 -17.39 -17.92
CA ALA A 9 -12.92 -17.10 -19.26
C ALA A 9 -12.09 -18.27 -19.80
N ASN A 10 -12.41 -18.73 -21.01
CA ASN A 10 -11.68 -19.76 -21.74
C ASN A 10 -10.97 -19.16 -22.96
N VAL A 11 -9.80 -19.72 -23.28
CA VAL A 11 -9.01 -19.34 -24.45
C VAL A 11 -8.68 -20.61 -25.22
N GLU A 12 -9.20 -20.70 -26.44
CA GLU A 12 -8.86 -21.77 -27.35
C GLU A 12 -7.95 -21.24 -28.45
N THR A 13 -6.97 -22.05 -28.83
CA THR A 13 -6.08 -21.74 -29.95
C THR A 13 -6.33 -22.75 -31.08
N ARG A 14 -6.38 -22.27 -32.32
CA ARG A 14 -6.40 -23.12 -33.53
C ARG A 14 -5.16 -22.78 -34.35
N THR A 15 -4.50 -23.80 -34.84
CA THR A 15 -3.35 -23.66 -35.73
C THR A 15 -3.77 -23.87 -37.17
N ASN A 16 -3.67 -22.85 -38.01
CA ASN A 16 -3.94 -22.93 -39.45
C ASN A 16 -2.61 -22.82 -40.19
N ILE A 17 -2.23 -23.88 -40.86
CA ILE A 17 -1.02 -23.91 -41.70
C ILE A 17 -1.43 -23.57 -43.13
N HIS A 18 -0.99 -22.40 -43.62
CA HIS A 18 -1.35 -21.90 -44.92
C HIS A 18 -0.35 -22.26 -46.04
N LYS A 19 0.92 -22.36 -45.76
CA LYS A 19 2.03 -22.76 -46.69
C LYS A 19 3.28 -23.09 -45.88
N ILE A 20 4.30 -23.60 -46.55
CA ILE A 20 5.54 -24.12 -45.94
C ILE A 20 6.19 -23.19 -44.88
N ASN A 21 5.90 -21.88 -44.86
CA ASN A 21 6.52 -20.92 -43.92
C ASN A 21 5.50 -19.94 -43.29
N LYS A 22 4.19 -20.26 -43.25
CA LYS A 22 3.19 -19.34 -42.70
C LYS A 22 2.18 -20.11 -41.86
N ILE A 23 2.17 -19.79 -40.57
CA ILE A 23 1.26 -20.37 -39.56
C ILE A 23 0.47 -19.21 -38.95
N ASP A 24 -0.86 -19.29 -39.04
CA ASP A 24 -1.75 -18.37 -38.30
C ASP A 24 -2.30 -19.09 -37.08
N ILE A 25 -2.20 -18.45 -35.91
CA ILE A 25 -2.69 -18.97 -34.64
C ILE A 25 -3.78 -18.03 -34.11
N PRO A 26 -5.05 -18.20 -34.56
CA PRO A 26 -6.13 -17.43 -33.95
C PRO A 26 -6.38 -17.84 -32.51
N TYR A 27 -6.56 -16.87 -31.63
CA TYR A 27 -6.99 -17.04 -30.25
C TYR A 27 -8.48 -16.76 -30.19
N ILE A 28 -9.27 -17.76 -29.81
CA ILE A 28 -10.72 -17.64 -29.63
C ILE A 28 -10.96 -17.42 -28.15
N LEU A 29 -11.45 -16.22 -27.80
CA LEU A 29 -11.70 -15.81 -26.41
C LEU A 29 -13.19 -15.96 -26.11
N THR A 30 -13.52 -16.77 -25.09
CA THR A 30 -14.87 -16.90 -24.55
C THR A 30 -14.86 -16.34 -23.11
N PRO A 31 -15.25 -15.07 -22.90
CA PRO A 31 -15.07 -14.39 -21.60
C PRO A 31 -15.98 -14.96 -20.50
N GLY A 32 -17.13 -15.53 -20.83
CA GLY A 32 -18.13 -15.92 -19.83
C GLY A 32 -18.83 -14.70 -19.19
N LYS A 33 -19.49 -14.91 -18.05
CA LYS A 33 -20.13 -13.84 -17.28
C LYS A 33 -19.18 -13.28 -16.22
N LYS A 34 -19.39 -12.01 -15.85
CA LYS A 34 -18.64 -11.36 -14.77
C LYS A 34 -19.11 -11.89 -13.42
N CYS A 35 -18.15 -12.22 -12.56
CA CYS A 35 -18.42 -12.54 -11.17
C CYS A 35 -18.56 -11.28 -10.33
N HIS A 36 -19.46 -11.33 -9.35
CA HIS A 36 -19.72 -10.25 -8.39
C HIS A 36 -19.38 -10.73 -6.98
N ILE A 37 -19.05 -9.80 -6.11
CA ILE A 37 -18.81 -10.07 -4.70
C ILE A 37 -20.17 -10.34 -4.05
N ASN A 38 -20.34 -11.53 -3.47
CA ASN A 38 -21.52 -11.91 -2.71
C ASN A 38 -21.47 -11.33 -1.31
N ASN A 39 -20.40 -11.65 -0.59
CA ASN A 39 -20.14 -11.16 0.76
C ASN A 39 -18.67 -10.76 0.91
N ILE A 40 -18.41 -9.84 1.85
CA ILE A 40 -17.05 -9.48 2.25
C ILE A 40 -16.96 -9.42 3.76
N THR A 41 -16.01 -10.16 4.32
CA THR A 41 -15.69 -10.16 5.75
C THR A 41 -14.27 -9.64 5.97
N TYR A 42 -14.02 -9.10 7.15
CA TYR A 42 -12.73 -8.54 7.54
C TYR A 42 -12.18 -9.36 8.71
N ASP A 43 -11.02 -9.96 8.51
CA ASP A 43 -10.25 -10.69 9.53
C ASP A 43 -9.01 -9.86 9.87
N ILE A 44 -9.15 -8.97 10.83
CA ILE A 44 -8.10 -8.04 11.26
C ILE A 44 -7.57 -8.53 12.60
N GLN A 45 -6.34 -9.05 12.61
CA GLN A 45 -5.72 -9.65 13.80
C GLN A 45 -5.19 -8.63 14.82
N ASP A 46 -5.35 -7.33 14.55
CA ASP A 46 -4.91 -6.22 15.40
C ASP A 46 -6.06 -5.25 15.63
N ASP A 47 -6.64 -5.29 16.85
CA ASP A 47 -7.78 -4.45 17.25
C ASP A 47 -7.50 -2.94 17.13
N ASN A 48 -6.23 -2.52 17.30
CA ASN A 48 -5.85 -1.11 17.17
C ASN A 48 -5.93 -0.66 15.71
N ILE A 49 -5.51 -1.53 14.79
CA ILE A 49 -5.64 -1.32 13.35
C ILE A 49 -7.13 -1.28 12.96
N GLU A 50 -7.94 -2.21 13.45
CA GLU A 50 -9.37 -2.26 13.13
C GLU A 50 -10.08 -0.95 13.54
N LYS A 51 -9.94 -0.56 14.81
CA LYS A 51 -10.52 0.70 15.34
C LYS A 51 -10.01 1.93 14.57
N LYS A 52 -8.71 1.95 14.23
CA LYS A 52 -8.14 3.05 13.48
C LYS A 52 -8.71 3.12 12.07
N LEU A 53 -8.83 1.98 11.38
CA LEU A 53 -9.39 1.91 10.03
C LEU A 53 -10.84 2.36 9.98
N ASP A 54 -11.65 2.04 10.97
CA ASP A 54 -13.05 2.48 11.01
C ASP A 54 -13.17 4.01 11.03
N VAL A 55 -12.18 4.71 11.58
CA VAL A 55 -12.12 6.18 11.60
C VAL A 55 -11.56 6.75 10.30
N ILE A 56 -10.40 6.24 9.83
CA ILE A 56 -9.66 6.86 8.71
C ILE A 56 -10.08 6.32 7.35
N TYR A 57 -10.65 5.13 7.30
CA TYR A 57 -11.19 4.48 6.10
C TYR A 57 -12.52 3.81 6.41
N PRO A 58 -13.60 4.58 6.54
CA PRO A 58 -14.92 4.07 6.93
C PRO A 58 -15.45 2.99 5.99
N LYS A 59 -16.29 2.10 6.53
CA LYS A 59 -16.86 0.95 5.80
C LYS A 59 -17.62 1.35 4.53
N GLU A 60 -18.20 2.56 4.50
CA GLU A 60 -18.92 3.10 3.33
C GLU A 60 -18.02 3.32 2.11
N LYS A 61 -16.72 3.51 2.31
CA LYS A 61 -15.73 3.72 1.25
C LYS A 61 -15.07 2.43 0.77
N ARG A 62 -15.26 1.32 1.50
CA ARG A 62 -14.65 0.02 1.20
C ARG A 62 -15.40 -0.69 0.07
N ILE A 63 -14.77 -1.70 -0.52
CA ILE A 63 -15.43 -2.58 -1.48
C ILE A 63 -16.66 -3.20 -0.82
N LYS A 64 -17.77 -3.29 -1.57
CA LYS A 64 -19.07 -3.76 -1.06
C LYS A 64 -19.55 -5.00 -1.80
N ALA A 65 -20.45 -5.74 -1.15
CA ALA A 65 -21.22 -6.77 -1.81
C ALA A 65 -21.98 -6.18 -3.03
N GLY A 66 -22.11 -6.97 -4.09
CA GLY A 66 -22.69 -6.57 -5.38
C GLY A 66 -21.69 -5.91 -6.34
N ALA A 67 -20.51 -5.48 -5.89
CA ALA A 67 -19.48 -4.96 -6.78
C ALA A 67 -18.91 -6.05 -7.68
N VAL A 68 -18.43 -5.68 -8.87
CA VAL A 68 -17.73 -6.62 -9.75
C VAL A 68 -16.44 -7.07 -9.09
N PHE A 69 -16.21 -8.37 -9.02
CA PHE A 69 -14.93 -8.92 -8.56
C PHE A 69 -13.82 -8.49 -9.53
N SER A 70 -12.80 -7.82 -9.02
CA SER A 70 -11.67 -7.37 -9.83
C SER A 70 -10.40 -7.31 -8.96
N ILE A 71 -9.36 -8.00 -9.41
CA ILE A 71 -8.06 -7.96 -8.73
C ILE A 71 -7.52 -6.52 -8.67
N ASN A 72 -7.76 -5.71 -9.71
CA ASN A 72 -7.36 -4.31 -9.71
C ASN A 72 -8.05 -3.51 -8.59
N SER A 73 -9.34 -3.76 -8.35
CA SER A 73 -10.08 -3.10 -7.27
C SER A 73 -9.56 -3.52 -5.90
N LEU A 74 -9.26 -4.81 -5.72
CA LEU A 74 -8.65 -5.34 -4.49
C LEU A 74 -7.26 -4.73 -4.25
N GLU A 75 -6.41 -4.65 -5.28
CA GLU A 75 -5.10 -4.00 -5.19
C GLU A 75 -5.21 -2.50 -4.92
N GLN A 76 -6.19 -1.83 -5.46
CA GLN A 76 -6.46 -0.43 -5.16
C GLN A 76 -6.86 -0.25 -3.70
N GLU A 77 -7.74 -1.09 -3.16
CA GLU A 77 -8.13 -1.05 -1.76
C GLU A 77 -6.93 -1.32 -0.83
N ARG A 78 -6.09 -2.31 -1.13
CA ARG A 78 -4.83 -2.55 -0.40
C ARG A 78 -3.96 -1.30 -0.33
N ARG A 79 -3.82 -0.57 -1.44
CA ARG A 79 -3.04 0.69 -1.50
C ARG A 79 -3.68 1.79 -0.65
N ILE A 80 -5.02 1.91 -0.70
CA ILE A 80 -5.75 2.92 0.08
C ILE A 80 -5.59 2.64 1.57
N ILE A 81 -5.81 1.39 2.02
CA ILE A 81 -5.63 0.99 3.41
C ILE A 81 -4.20 1.23 3.87
N THR A 82 -3.21 0.80 3.07
CA THR A 82 -1.79 1.02 3.37
C THR A 82 -1.47 2.50 3.51
N SER A 83 -1.93 3.33 2.57
CA SER A 83 -1.71 4.77 2.62
C SER A 83 -2.41 5.42 3.82
N ALA A 84 -3.65 5.00 4.13
CA ALA A 84 -4.37 5.49 5.28
C ALA A 84 -3.63 5.20 6.60
N LEU A 85 -3.13 3.98 6.77
CA LEU A 85 -2.39 3.59 7.98
C LEU A 85 -1.02 4.27 8.05
N THR A 86 -0.23 4.27 6.97
CA THR A 86 1.10 4.91 6.96
C THR A 86 1.03 6.43 7.11
N ASN A 87 -0.08 7.07 6.74
CA ASN A 87 -0.29 8.49 6.98
C ASN A 87 -0.77 8.79 8.41
N ASN A 88 -1.05 7.77 9.20
CA ASN A 88 -1.53 7.87 10.57
C ASN A 88 -0.61 7.20 11.60
N GLY A 89 0.69 7.15 11.32
CA GLY A 89 1.71 6.74 12.28
C GLY A 89 2.22 5.31 12.12
N TYR A 90 1.59 4.46 11.34
CA TYR A 90 2.03 3.06 11.20
C TYR A 90 3.21 2.94 10.22
N TYR A 91 4.39 3.38 10.65
CA TYR A 91 5.62 3.49 9.85
C TYR A 91 6.02 2.18 9.17
N HIS A 92 5.96 1.06 9.88
CA HIS A 92 6.32 -0.27 9.36
C HIS A 92 5.20 -0.97 8.59
N PHE A 93 4.02 -0.36 8.50
CA PHE A 93 2.92 -0.99 7.78
C PHE A 93 3.15 -0.94 6.27
N HIS A 94 2.95 -2.07 5.60
CA HIS A 94 3.03 -2.15 4.14
C HIS A 94 2.00 -3.12 3.57
N LYS A 95 1.75 -3.04 2.29
CA LYS A 95 0.69 -3.78 1.60
C LYS A 95 0.76 -5.31 1.75
N ASN A 96 1.93 -5.87 2.08
CA ASN A 96 2.08 -7.33 2.22
C ASN A 96 1.39 -7.88 3.48
N PHE A 97 1.04 -7.01 4.45
CA PHE A 97 0.21 -7.41 5.58
C PHE A 97 -1.26 -7.60 5.20
N ILE A 98 -1.67 -7.15 4.01
CA ILE A 98 -3.05 -7.28 3.54
C ILE A 98 -3.10 -8.38 2.48
N SER A 99 -3.94 -9.39 2.71
CA SER A 99 -4.23 -10.45 1.76
C SER A 99 -5.74 -10.64 1.61
N TYR A 100 -6.15 -11.33 0.55
CA TYR A 100 -7.53 -11.71 0.31
C TYR A 100 -7.64 -13.21 0.09
N THR A 101 -8.66 -13.80 0.68
CA THR A 101 -9.16 -15.12 0.30
C THR A 101 -10.44 -14.91 -0.51
N ALA A 102 -10.54 -15.57 -1.65
CA ALA A 102 -11.68 -15.45 -2.56
C ALA A 102 -12.21 -16.84 -2.90
N ASP A 103 -13.41 -17.15 -2.45
CA ASP A 103 -14.07 -18.42 -2.67
C ASP A 103 -15.21 -18.25 -3.66
N SER A 104 -15.11 -18.92 -4.82
CA SER A 104 -16.17 -18.91 -5.84
C SER A 104 -17.31 -19.83 -5.45
N ILE A 105 -18.55 -19.36 -5.59
CA ILE A 105 -19.74 -20.15 -5.32
C ILE A 105 -20.06 -21.01 -6.54
N PRO A 106 -20.05 -22.35 -6.45
CA PRO A 106 -20.31 -23.23 -7.57
C PRO A 106 -21.68 -22.97 -8.23
N GLY A 107 -21.69 -22.86 -9.55
CA GLY A 107 -22.93 -22.64 -10.34
C GLY A 107 -23.49 -21.22 -10.25
N LYS A 108 -22.80 -20.29 -9.59
CA LYS A 108 -23.17 -18.87 -9.52
C LYS A 108 -22.00 -18.00 -9.96
N GLU A 109 -22.29 -16.84 -10.50
CA GLU A 109 -21.28 -15.83 -10.83
C GLU A 109 -21.03 -14.93 -9.60
N LEU A 110 -20.77 -15.58 -8.43
CA LEU A 110 -20.60 -14.93 -7.14
C LEU A 110 -19.32 -15.42 -6.46
N VAL A 111 -18.69 -14.52 -5.69
CA VAL A 111 -17.46 -14.77 -4.93
C VAL A 111 -17.62 -14.23 -3.51
N ASP A 112 -17.33 -15.04 -2.52
CA ASP A 112 -17.18 -14.60 -1.15
C ASP A 112 -15.72 -14.16 -0.90
N LEU A 113 -15.54 -13.01 -0.27
CA LEU A 113 -14.23 -12.44 0.01
C LEU A 113 -13.97 -12.33 1.52
N ILE A 114 -12.74 -12.63 1.91
CA ILE A 114 -12.22 -12.34 3.24
C ILE A 114 -10.98 -11.47 3.06
N LEU A 115 -11.00 -10.26 3.62
CA LEU A 115 -9.81 -9.41 3.73
C LEU A 115 -9.11 -9.75 5.04
N HIS A 116 -7.85 -10.15 4.94
CA HIS A 116 -7.00 -10.43 6.09
C HIS A 116 -6.00 -9.29 6.29
N ILE A 117 -5.82 -8.82 7.53
CA ILE A 117 -4.71 -7.97 7.94
C ILE A 117 -3.93 -8.72 9.02
N ALA A 118 -2.73 -9.15 8.65
CA ALA A 118 -1.84 -9.89 9.54
C ALA A 118 -1.20 -8.99 10.60
N LYS A 119 -0.80 -9.57 11.72
CA LYS A 119 0.03 -8.91 12.74
C LYS A 119 1.41 -8.56 12.20
N TYR A 120 2.10 -7.69 12.91
CA TYR A 120 3.47 -7.31 12.58
C TYR A 120 4.44 -8.42 13.00
N GLU A 121 5.18 -8.94 12.02
CA GLU A 121 6.30 -9.85 12.24
C GLU A 121 7.60 -9.04 12.28
N LYS A 122 8.20 -8.90 13.46
CA LYS A 122 9.49 -8.22 13.59
C LYS A 122 10.59 -9.15 13.05
N PRO A 123 11.44 -8.68 12.11
CA PRO A 123 12.53 -9.49 11.60
C PRO A 123 13.44 -10.04 12.72
N GLY A 124 13.61 -11.37 12.75
CA GLY A 124 14.44 -12.05 13.75
C GLY A 124 13.75 -12.37 15.08
N VAL A 125 12.49 -12.05 15.26
CA VAL A 125 11.69 -12.40 16.45
C VAL A 125 10.54 -13.30 16.01
N LYS A 126 10.39 -14.46 16.65
CA LYS A 126 9.36 -15.46 16.29
C LYS A 126 7.98 -15.18 16.90
N THR A 127 7.79 -14.05 17.53
CA THR A 127 6.50 -13.68 18.16
C THR A 127 5.83 -12.57 17.35
N ASP A 128 4.59 -12.84 16.94
CA ASP A 128 3.72 -11.83 16.35
C ASP A 128 3.50 -10.70 17.34
N THR A 129 3.70 -9.47 16.89
CA THR A 129 3.46 -8.27 17.68
C THR A 129 2.38 -7.41 17.04
N LEU A 130 1.81 -6.51 17.82
CA LEU A 130 0.88 -5.52 17.26
C LEU A 130 1.64 -4.46 16.46
N HIS A 131 0.98 -3.86 15.50
CA HIS A 131 1.54 -2.74 14.75
C HIS A 131 1.67 -1.50 15.63
N THR A 132 2.89 -1.00 15.77
CA THR A 132 3.18 0.19 16.57
C THR A 132 2.87 1.47 15.79
N CYS A 133 2.18 2.41 16.43
CA CYS A 133 1.96 3.76 15.92
C CYS A 133 3.13 4.65 16.35
N TYR A 134 3.84 5.22 15.38
CA TYR A 134 5.04 6.05 15.60
C TYR A 134 4.73 7.54 15.47
N LYS A 135 5.37 8.34 16.33
CA LYS A 135 5.44 9.80 16.26
C LYS A 135 6.85 10.23 15.93
N ILE A 136 6.99 11.39 15.28
CA ILE A 136 8.28 12.01 15.05
C ILE A 136 8.78 12.58 16.39
N ASN A 137 9.96 12.12 16.83
CA ASN A 137 10.60 12.59 18.05
C ASN A 137 11.42 13.86 17.76
N ASN A 138 12.49 13.72 16.98
CA ASN A 138 13.35 14.82 16.60
C ASN A 138 13.56 14.86 15.08
N ILE A 139 13.75 16.07 14.53
CA ILE A 139 14.14 16.28 13.13
C ILE A 139 15.54 16.91 13.11
N ILE A 140 16.52 16.14 12.63
CA ILE A 140 17.93 16.50 12.60
C ILE A 140 18.34 16.74 11.16
N TYR A 141 18.95 17.90 10.89
CA TYR A 141 19.50 18.23 9.57
C TYR A 141 21.02 18.07 9.61
N SER A 142 21.57 17.43 8.58
CA SER A 142 23.02 17.26 8.42
C SER A 142 23.43 17.45 6.97
N SER A 143 24.73 17.64 6.72
CA SER A 143 25.29 17.74 5.38
C SER A 143 26.22 16.56 5.09
N THR A 144 26.34 16.18 3.81
CA THR A 144 27.31 15.18 3.35
C THR A 144 28.70 15.75 3.17
N GLU A 145 28.83 17.08 2.99
CA GLU A 145 30.08 17.77 2.66
C GLU A 145 30.63 18.59 3.85
N GLY A 146 30.66 17.98 5.06
CA GLY A 146 31.17 18.59 6.29
C GLY A 146 30.07 19.10 7.22
N ASP A 147 30.47 19.79 8.30
CA ASP A 147 29.54 20.21 9.38
C ASP A 147 28.65 21.41 8.99
N ARG A 148 28.89 22.04 7.85
CA ARG A 148 28.19 23.26 7.46
C ARG A 148 27.08 22.95 6.46
N ILE A 149 25.84 23.17 6.87
CA ILE A 149 24.68 23.13 5.97
C ILE A 149 24.62 24.44 5.19
N PRO A 150 24.61 24.44 3.84
CA PRO A 150 24.64 25.66 3.03
C PRO A 150 23.30 26.43 3.06
N LEU A 151 22.28 25.90 3.70
CA LEU A 151 20.94 26.49 3.78
C LEU A 151 20.67 27.04 5.18
N ARG A 152 19.90 28.12 5.26
CA ARG A 152 19.41 28.67 6.53
C ARG A 152 18.40 27.70 7.19
N ALA A 153 18.43 27.59 8.51
CA ALA A 153 17.55 26.71 9.26
C ALA A 153 16.05 26.94 8.95
N ASN A 154 15.64 28.21 8.76
CA ASN A 154 14.25 28.53 8.41
C ASN A 154 13.84 27.95 7.05
N VAL A 155 14.72 28.01 6.04
CA VAL A 155 14.47 27.45 4.71
C VAL A 155 14.26 25.94 4.79
N LEU A 156 15.07 25.24 5.61
CA LEU A 156 14.93 23.81 5.84
C LEU A 156 13.60 23.49 6.51
N LYS A 157 13.26 24.22 7.58
CA LYS A 157 11.99 24.03 8.31
C LYS A 157 10.76 24.28 7.43
N GLU A 158 10.75 25.36 6.67
CA GLU A 158 9.65 25.70 5.74
C GLU A 158 9.43 24.67 4.63
N ASN A 159 10.48 23.92 4.28
CA ASN A 159 10.44 22.86 3.27
C ASN A 159 10.32 21.44 3.85
N THR A 160 10.17 21.33 5.17
CA THR A 160 9.96 20.05 5.88
C THR A 160 8.52 19.98 6.38
N TRP A 161 7.76 19.04 5.83
CA TRP A 161 6.34 18.84 6.15
C TRP A 161 6.13 17.86 7.32
N LEU A 162 7.20 17.20 7.78
CA LEU A 162 7.19 16.40 8.99
C LEU A 162 7.28 17.34 10.21
N GLU A 163 6.55 17.02 11.26
CA GLU A 163 6.52 17.83 12.49
C GLU A 163 6.80 16.96 13.71
N GLU A 164 7.63 17.48 14.62
CA GLU A 164 7.93 16.82 15.90
C GLU A 164 6.66 16.68 16.76
N GLY A 165 6.50 15.54 17.42
CA GLY A 165 5.34 15.20 18.24
C GLY A 165 4.11 14.74 17.44
N LYS A 166 4.09 14.89 16.12
CA LYS A 166 2.99 14.41 15.27
C LYS A 166 3.22 12.96 14.83
N PRO A 167 2.14 12.23 14.52
CA PRO A 167 2.25 10.90 13.92
C PRO A 167 3.07 10.93 12.63
N PHE A 168 3.87 9.90 12.39
CA PHE A 168 4.51 9.71 11.09
C PHE A 168 3.48 9.73 9.96
N SER A 169 3.85 10.33 8.83
CA SER A 169 3.02 10.34 7.63
C SER A 169 3.87 10.15 6.39
N SER A 170 3.59 9.10 5.62
CA SER A 170 4.25 8.83 4.34
C SER A 170 3.98 9.93 3.31
N GLU A 171 2.82 10.56 3.37
CA GLU A 171 2.49 11.70 2.51
C GLU A 171 3.33 12.93 2.86
N MET A 172 3.47 13.27 4.14
CA MET A 172 4.31 14.40 4.58
C MET A 172 5.79 14.15 4.26
N LEU A 173 6.25 12.90 4.41
CA LEU A 173 7.59 12.49 3.97
C LEU A 173 7.79 12.75 2.48
N LYS A 174 6.86 12.32 1.64
CA LYS A 174 6.91 12.54 0.19
C LYS A 174 6.88 14.03 -0.17
N ARG A 175 6.05 14.82 0.52
CA ARG A 175 6.00 16.27 0.36
C ARG A 175 7.34 16.91 0.74
N THR A 176 7.98 16.48 1.83
CA THR A 176 9.29 16.93 2.26
C THR A 176 10.35 16.65 1.19
N TYR A 177 10.41 15.42 0.66
CA TYR A 177 11.32 15.10 -0.46
C TYR A 177 11.11 16.02 -1.65
N ASN A 178 9.85 16.20 -2.06
CA ASN A 178 9.51 17.02 -3.21
C ASN A 178 9.83 18.51 -2.99
N SER A 179 9.67 19.01 -1.77
CA SER A 179 9.92 20.41 -1.43
C SER A 179 11.41 20.70 -1.39
N LEU A 180 12.18 19.89 -0.67
CA LEU A 180 13.64 20.02 -0.58
C LEU A 180 14.30 19.83 -1.96
N GLY A 181 13.84 18.87 -2.78
CA GLY A 181 14.36 18.63 -4.12
C GLY A 181 14.11 19.76 -5.13
N LYS A 182 13.25 20.74 -4.83
CA LYS A 182 13.06 21.95 -5.64
C LYS A 182 14.06 23.05 -5.32
N LEU A 183 14.79 22.95 -4.22
CA LEU A 183 15.78 23.94 -3.83
C LEU A 183 17.04 23.78 -4.68
N GLN A 184 17.45 24.86 -5.37
CA GLN A 184 18.62 24.83 -6.28
C GLN A 184 19.93 24.46 -5.58
N ALA A 185 20.04 24.73 -4.26
CA ALA A 185 21.20 24.41 -3.46
C ALA A 185 21.27 22.94 -3.01
N VAL A 186 20.20 22.16 -3.26
CA VAL A 186 20.10 20.75 -2.86
C VAL A 186 20.26 19.86 -4.09
N LYS A 187 21.33 19.09 -4.14
CA LYS A 187 21.57 18.13 -5.25
C LYS A 187 20.74 16.86 -5.08
N TYR A 188 20.67 16.34 -3.87
CA TYR A 188 19.83 15.20 -3.48
C TYR A 188 19.55 15.26 -1.98
N THR A 189 18.48 14.63 -1.56
CA THR A 189 18.04 14.56 -0.18
C THR A 189 17.95 13.09 0.22
N ASN A 190 18.52 12.73 1.37
CA ASN A 190 18.33 11.44 2.00
C ASN A 190 17.66 11.64 3.36
N ILE A 191 16.50 11.03 3.55
CA ILE A 191 15.75 11.09 4.81
C ILE A 191 15.73 9.68 5.41
N GLN A 192 16.32 9.53 6.59
CA GLN A 192 16.40 8.27 7.31
C GLN A 192 15.70 8.39 8.65
N PHE A 193 14.99 7.33 9.02
CA PHE A 193 14.36 7.22 10.33
C PHE A 193 15.10 6.21 11.19
N LYS A 194 15.26 6.56 12.48
CA LYS A 194 15.81 5.67 13.49
C LYS A 194 14.83 5.60 14.66
N GLU A 195 14.53 4.41 15.13
CA GLU A 195 13.73 4.23 16.34
C GLU A 195 14.49 4.78 17.56
N ALA A 196 13.87 5.73 18.27
CA ALA A 196 14.42 6.41 19.43
C ALA A 196 13.78 5.96 20.75
N GLY A 197 12.91 4.94 20.66
CA GLY A 197 12.14 4.37 21.76
C GLY A 197 10.85 3.77 21.26
N GLU A 198 10.01 3.30 22.15
CA GLU A 198 8.73 2.71 21.79
C GLU A 198 7.81 3.78 21.17
N GLY A 199 7.44 3.57 19.90
CA GLY A 199 6.57 4.49 19.15
C GLY A 199 7.18 5.86 18.82
N LEU A 200 8.52 6.01 18.86
CA LEU A 200 9.23 7.25 18.56
C LEU A 200 10.23 7.06 17.41
N LEU A 201 10.25 8.02 16.47
CA LEU A 201 11.17 8.05 15.33
C LEU A 201 11.97 9.36 15.32
N ASP A 202 13.29 9.25 15.33
CA ASP A 202 14.17 10.36 14.96
C ASP A 202 14.30 10.40 13.43
N CYS A 203 14.13 11.59 12.87
CA CYS A 203 14.20 11.86 11.44
C CYS A 203 15.51 12.57 11.12
N ASN A 204 16.40 11.91 10.38
CA ASN A 204 17.65 12.50 9.91
C ASN A 204 17.51 12.88 8.43
N ILE A 205 17.59 14.18 8.13
CA ILE A 205 17.55 14.75 6.79
C ILE A 205 18.96 15.17 6.39
N ARG A 206 19.47 14.53 5.32
CA ARG A 206 20.83 14.72 4.86
C ARG A 206 20.89 15.11 3.41
#